data_588a02d00627c7e22027561446e260a7
#
_entry.id   588a02d00627c7e22027561446e260a7
#
_cell.length_a   1.000
_cell.length_b   1.000
_cell.length_c   1.000
_cell.angle_alpha   90.00
_cell.angle_beta   90.00
_cell.angle_gamma   90.00
#
_symmetry.space_group_name_H-M   'P 1'
#
loop_
_entity.id
_entity.type
_entity.pdbx_description
1 polymer ?
#
loop_
_entity_poly.entity_id
_entity_poly.type
_entity_poly.pdbx_seq_one_letter_code
_entity_poly.pdbx_strand_id
1 'polypeptide(L)'
;MNDPNGFSVYQGKYHIFYQYHPYNTQWGPMHWGHAVSDDFLHWENLPVAIAPDMPYDKDGCFSGSAVELDDGRHLLMYTGVKRERGEDGIMRDFQTQCLAVGDGVNYVKYEGNPVLTGADVPAGFSVNDFRDPKLFRNADGTFGCVVGNRTEDGSGAILYYTSPDGFHWQFVSILDRSYNEFGRMWECPDMFRIDGTDLIITSPQDMCALGLEFHSGNGTLALMGSLENGKFLRDNVQAIDYGLDFYAPQTLEAKDGRRIMIAWMQNWDTTGGCPEGAKWFGQMTTPRELTLKNDRLIQNPVRELENLRGRRVAYKNVLVNEEVSLTGVYGRVLDMTVTVKPGDDKGYERFRIKFANGSQHYCTVSYRPNTSTLRMSRTHAGFNRDFVHERKCRVRNQNGEIKLRILLDRFSAEVFVNDGEQALTMTFYTPQTADGISFECTGNALVSVEKYDINMA
;
A
#
# COMPACT_ATOMS: atom_id res chain seq x y z
N MET A 1 -9.57 -9.92 -3.12
CA MET A 1 -8.73 -8.97 -3.90
C MET A 1 -7.45 -8.71 -3.15
N ASN A 2 -6.36 -8.40 -3.86
CA ASN A 2 -5.08 -7.97 -3.28
C ASN A 2 -4.51 -6.77 -4.07
N ASP A 3 -3.31 -6.81 -4.60
CA ASP A 3 -2.56 -5.70 -5.16
C ASP A 3 -3.36 -4.78 -6.08
N PRO A 4 -3.26 -3.46 -5.94
CA PRO A 4 -3.65 -2.52 -6.99
C PRO A 4 -2.74 -2.71 -8.21
N ASN A 5 -3.33 -2.59 -9.39
CA ASN A 5 -2.64 -2.73 -10.68
C ASN A 5 -3.05 -1.58 -11.59
N GLY A 6 -2.20 -1.25 -12.56
CA GLY A 6 -2.56 -0.33 -13.63
C GLY A 6 -3.12 1.01 -13.17
N PHE A 7 -2.73 1.48 -11.95
CA PHE A 7 -3.20 2.75 -11.41
C PHE A 7 -2.69 3.90 -12.28
N SER A 8 -3.58 4.52 -13.06
CA SER A 8 -3.23 5.40 -14.17
C SER A 8 -4.30 6.46 -14.42
N VAL A 9 -3.91 7.51 -15.14
CA VAL A 9 -4.85 8.44 -15.77
C VAL A 9 -5.02 8.04 -17.22
N TYR A 10 -6.26 7.84 -17.67
CA TYR A 10 -6.57 7.55 -19.05
C TYR A 10 -7.90 8.19 -19.45
N GLN A 11 -7.93 8.88 -20.59
CA GLN A 11 -9.10 9.63 -21.09
C GLN A 11 -9.76 10.53 -20.01
N GLY A 12 -8.92 11.16 -19.19
CA GLY A 12 -9.36 12.09 -18.15
C GLY A 12 -9.98 11.45 -16.89
N LYS A 13 -10.00 10.13 -16.77
CA LYS A 13 -10.43 9.40 -15.57
C LYS A 13 -9.24 8.74 -14.87
N TYR A 14 -9.36 8.50 -13.58
CA TYR A 14 -8.46 7.66 -12.81
C TYR A 14 -8.91 6.21 -12.95
N HIS A 15 -8.04 5.36 -13.43
CA HIS A 15 -8.26 3.93 -13.57
C HIS A 15 -7.50 3.19 -12.49
N ILE A 16 -8.13 2.20 -11.88
CA ILE A 16 -7.50 1.21 -11.02
C ILE A 16 -7.91 -0.18 -11.45
N PHE A 17 -6.94 -1.02 -11.62
CA PHE A 17 -7.13 -2.45 -11.72
C PHE A 17 -6.69 -3.09 -10.41
N TYR A 18 -7.07 -4.33 -10.18
CA TYR A 18 -6.67 -5.02 -8.95
C TYR A 18 -6.67 -6.52 -9.15
N GLN A 19 -5.79 -7.19 -8.45
CA GLN A 19 -5.77 -8.64 -8.38
C GLN A 19 -7.10 -9.15 -7.86
N TYR A 20 -7.79 -9.98 -8.65
CA TYR A 20 -9.15 -10.40 -8.41
C TYR A 20 -9.33 -11.90 -8.63
N HIS A 21 -9.73 -12.63 -7.58
CA HIS A 21 -10.17 -14.01 -7.68
C HIS A 21 -11.69 -14.07 -7.59
N PRO A 22 -12.41 -14.26 -8.71
CA PRO A 22 -13.88 -14.09 -8.75
C PRO A 22 -14.66 -15.25 -8.11
N TYR A 23 -14.01 -16.37 -7.80
CA TYR A 23 -14.73 -17.60 -7.45
C TYR A 23 -14.96 -17.80 -5.96
N ASN A 24 -14.08 -17.27 -5.11
CA ASN A 24 -14.20 -17.36 -3.66
C ASN A 24 -13.28 -16.33 -2.94
N THR A 25 -13.22 -16.38 -1.62
CA THR A 25 -12.41 -15.46 -0.79
C THR A 25 -10.97 -15.91 -0.58
N GLN A 26 -10.55 -17.02 -1.19
CA GLN A 26 -9.17 -17.49 -1.14
C GLN A 26 -8.36 -16.91 -2.30
N TRP A 27 -7.05 -16.84 -2.14
CA TRP A 27 -6.16 -16.54 -3.25
C TRP A 27 -6.17 -17.69 -4.28
N GLY A 28 -6.19 -17.38 -5.55
CA GLY A 28 -6.28 -18.39 -6.63
C GLY A 28 -5.90 -17.81 -7.99
N PRO A 29 -6.31 -18.43 -9.12
CA PRO A 29 -6.02 -17.89 -10.44
C PRO A 29 -6.53 -16.46 -10.59
N MET A 30 -5.57 -15.50 -10.61
CA MET A 30 -5.87 -14.09 -10.59
C MET A 30 -6.35 -13.57 -11.95
N HIS A 31 -7.38 -12.75 -11.88
CA HIS A 31 -7.86 -11.88 -12.94
C HIS A 31 -7.52 -10.44 -12.57
N TRP A 32 -7.69 -9.51 -13.49
CA TRP A 32 -7.69 -8.08 -13.16
C TRP A 32 -9.13 -7.56 -13.13
N GLY A 33 -9.62 -7.28 -11.93
CA GLY A 33 -10.81 -6.43 -11.73
C GLY A 33 -10.47 -5.00 -12.13
N HIS A 34 -11.49 -4.18 -12.43
CA HIS A 34 -11.31 -2.84 -12.97
C HIS A 34 -12.34 -1.87 -12.38
N ALA A 35 -11.91 -0.67 -12.03
CA ALA A 35 -12.77 0.43 -11.62
C ALA A 35 -12.21 1.78 -12.09
N VAL A 36 -13.10 2.76 -12.24
CA VAL A 36 -12.74 4.12 -12.64
C VAL A 36 -13.33 5.15 -11.68
N SER A 37 -12.67 6.31 -11.58
CA SER A 37 -13.09 7.42 -10.73
C SER A 37 -12.75 8.77 -11.36
N ASP A 38 -13.51 9.78 -11.01
CA ASP A 38 -13.19 11.18 -11.35
C ASP A 38 -12.50 11.91 -10.20
N ASP A 39 -12.56 11.38 -8.96
CA ASP A 39 -12.19 12.06 -7.72
C ASP A 39 -11.46 11.20 -6.67
N PHE A 40 -11.03 9.98 -7.02
CA PHE A 40 -10.40 8.99 -6.12
C PHE A 40 -11.29 8.38 -5.03
N LEU A 41 -12.51 8.84 -4.86
CA LEU A 41 -13.40 8.43 -3.77
C LEU A 41 -14.61 7.64 -4.26
N HIS A 42 -15.20 8.08 -5.37
CA HIS A 42 -16.34 7.42 -5.99
C HIS A 42 -15.86 6.56 -7.17
N TRP A 43 -15.89 5.25 -6.98
CA TRP A 43 -15.42 4.28 -7.95
C TRP A 43 -16.56 3.54 -8.62
N GLU A 44 -16.57 3.57 -9.94
CA GLU A 44 -17.46 2.79 -10.79
C GLU A 44 -16.75 1.50 -11.23
N ASN A 45 -17.34 0.34 -10.90
CA ASN A 45 -16.80 -0.93 -11.35
C ASN A 45 -17.08 -1.16 -12.84
N LEU A 46 -16.06 -1.56 -13.55
CA LEU A 46 -16.11 -1.96 -14.95
C LEU A 46 -15.98 -3.48 -15.09
N PRO A 47 -16.21 -4.05 -16.29
CA PRO A 47 -15.95 -5.46 -16.53
C PRO A 47 -14.52 -5.86 -16.19
N VAL A 48 -14.29 -7.14 -15.86
CA VAL A 48 -12.95 -7.72 -15.70
C VAL A 48 -12.12 -7.44 -16.94
N ALA A 49 -10.95 -6.82 -16.77
CA ALA A 49 -10.12 -6.37 -17.88
C ALA A 49 -9.37 -7.52 -18.56
N ILE A 50 -8.76 -8.40 -17.76
CA ILE A 50 -8.05 -9.60 -18.26
C ILE A 50 -8.32 -10.80 -17.36
N ALA A 51 -8.35 -11.99 -17.98
CA ALA A 51 -8.56 -13.28 -17.33
C ALA A 51 -7.45 -14.26 -17.74
N PRO A 52 -7.13 -15.29 -16.95
CA PRO A 52 -6.11 -16.29 -17.25
C PRO A 52 -6.62 -17.32 -18.26
N ASP A 53 -6.70 -16.95 -19.53
CA ASP A 53 -7.31 -17.72 -20.62
C ASP A 53 -6.32 -18.13 -21.73
N MET A 54 -5.02 -17.79 -21.55
CA MET A 54 -3.99 -18.12 -22.52
C MET A 54 -2.97 -19.13 -21.94
N PRO A 55 -2.26 -19.92 -22.78
CA PRO A 55 -1.29 -20.90 -22.28
C PRO A 55 -0.18 -20.33 -21.40
N TYR A 56 0.21 -19.06 -21.60
CA TYR A 56 1.28 -18.39 -20.86
C TYR A 56 0.79 -17.76 -19.53
N ASP A 57 -0.52 -17.65 -19.31
CA ASP A 57 -1.09 -17.09 -18.09
C ASP A 57 -2.19 -17.94 -17.44
N LYS A 58 -2.30 -19.22 -17.84
CA LYS A 58 -3.38 -20.14 -17.41
C LYS A 58 -3.53 -20.31 -15.90
N ASP A 59 -2.47 -20.03 -15.13
CA ASP A 59 -2.46 -20.14 -13.66
C ASP A 59 -2.58 -18.76 -12.97
N GLY A 60 -2.65 -17.67 -13.73
CA GLY A 60 -2.96 -16.35 -13.22
C GLY A 60 -2.40 -15.19 -14.07
N CYS A 61 -3.13 -14.08 -14.05
CA CYS A 61 -2.67 -12.77 -14.49
C CYS A 61 -2.22 -11.99 -13.24
N PHE A 62 -0.91 -12.05 -12.93
CA PHE A 62 -0.36 -11.39 -11.74
C PHE A 62 -0.19 -9.88 -11.96
N SER A 63 0.34 -9.20 -10.96
CA SER A 63 0.41 -7.74 -10.90
C SER A 63 1.17 -7.11 -12.07
N GLY A 64 0.89 -5.85 -12.29
CA GLY A 64 1.47 -5.05 -13.34
C GLY A 64 0.87 -3.64 -13.39
N SER A 65 1.08 -2.92 -14.48
CA SER A 65 0.76 -1.50 -14.60
C SER A 65 0.13 -1.12 -15.94
N ALA A 66 -0.18 0.16 -16.09
CA ALA A 66 -0.79 0.70 -17.31
C ALA A 66 -0.15 2.01 -17.73
N VAL A 67 -0.17 2.29 -19.05
CA VAL A 67 0.26 3.56 -19.64
C VAL A 67 -0.54 3.86 -20.91
N GLU A 68 -0.72 5.12 -21.25
CA GLU A 68 -1.29 5.53 -22.52
C GLU A 68 -0.22 5.49 -23.61
N LEU A 69 -0.56 4.88 -24.77
CA LEU A 69 0.27 4.87 -25.98
C LEU A 69 0.13 6.18 -26.75
N ASP A 70 1.07 6.45 -27.65
CA ASP A 70 1.06 7.66 -28.50
C ASP A 70 -0.15 7.73 -29.45
N ASP A 71 -0.75 6.60 -29.77
CA ASP A 71 -1.97 6.49 -30.57
C ASP A 71 -3.26 6.60 -29.75
N GLY A 72 -3.14 6.88 -28.44
CA GLY A 72 -4.26 7.07 -27.52
C GLY A 72 -4.89 5.79 -27.00
N ARG A 73 -4.33 4.60 -27.28
CA ARG A 73 -4.78 3.35 -26.67
C ARG A 73 -4.21 3.17 -25.26
N HIS A 74 -4.94 2.45 -24.41
CA HIS A 74 -4.47 2.09 -23.07
C HIS A 74 -3.72 0.76 -23.11
N LEU A 75 -2.44 0.78 -22.78
CA LEU A 75 -1.58 -0.40 -22.70
C LEU A 75 -1.50 -0.88 -21.25
N LEU A 76 -1.86 -2.14 -21.02
CA LEU A 76 -1.62 -2.87 -19.77
C LEU A 76 -0.41 -3.78 -19.96
N MET A 77 0.51 -3.80 -18.98
CA MET A 77 1.56 -4.81 -18.89
C MET A 77 1.38 -5.55 -17.58
N TYR A 78 1.30 -6.89 -17.65
CA TYR A 78 1.05 -7.75 -16.51
C TYR A 78 1.94 -8.98 -16.54
N THR A 79 2.06 -9.67 -15.42
CA THR A 79 2.80 -10.91 -15.33
C THR A 79 1.88 -12.09 -15.62
N GLY A 80 2.09 -12.76 -16.73
CA GLY A 80 1.46 -14.05 -17.05
C GLY A 80 2.16 -15.18 -16.30
N VAL A 81 1.39 -16.03 -15.64
CA VAL A 81 1.92 -17.16 -14.86
C VAL A 81 1.42 -18.49 -15.40
N LYS A 82 2.34 -19.39 -15.65
CA LYS A 82 2.07 -20.80 -15.84
C LYS A 82 2.83 -21.63 -14.82
N ARG A 83 2.17 -22.62 -14.25
CA ARG A 83 2.75 -23.55 -13.28
C ARG A 83 3.01 -24.88 -13.97
N GLU A 84 4.26 -25.27 -14.04
CA GLU A 84 4.68 -26.49 -14.68
C GLU A 84 5.71 -27.25 -13.83
N ARG A 85 5.78 -28.56 -14.06
CA ARG A 85 6.77 -29.42 -13.44
C ARG A 85 8.07 -29.34 -14.24
N GLY A 86 9.16 -28.93 -13.60
CA GLY A 86 10.49 -28.94 -14.19
C GLY A 86 11.01 -30.36 -14.42
N GLU A 87 12.13 -30.51 -15.15
CA GLU A 87 12.78 -31.80 -15.41
C GLU A 87 13.18 -32.54 -14.14
N ASP A 88 13.48 -31.82 -13.06
CA ASP A 88 13.75 -32.34 -11.72
C ASP A 88 12.50 -32.77 -10.93
N GLY A 89 11.32 -32.69 -11.54
CA GLY A 89 10.06 -33.08 -10.95
C GLY A 89 9.45 -32.05 -9.98
N ILE A 90 10.07 -30.87 -9.77
CA ILE A 90 9.59 -29.81 -8.89
C ILE A 90 8.63 -28.90 -9.66
N MET A 91 7.47 -28.59 -9.05
CA MET A 91 6.54 -27.59 -9.59
C MET A 91 7.14 -26.20 -9.42
N ARG A 92 7.15 -25.42 -10.50
CA ARG A 92 7.61 -24.03 -10.49
C ARG A 92 6.62 -23.14 -11.22
N ASP A 93 6.55 -21.89 -10.77
CA ASP A 93 5.88 -20.83 -11.51
C ASP A 93 6.86 -20.28 -12.57
N PHE A 94 6.42 -20.22 -13.81
CA PHE A 94 7.11 -19.52 -14.90
C PHE A 94 6.39 -18.19 -15.10
N GLN A 95 7.12 -17.12 -14.87
CA GLN A 95 6.61 -15.75 -14.89
C GLN A 95 7.17 -15.01 -16.10
N THR A 96 6.28 -14.44 -16.90
CA THR A 96 6.60 -13.72 -18.13
C THR A 96 5.81 -12.42 -18.19
N GLN A 97 6.35 -11.38 -18.84
CA GLN A 97 5.61 -10.14 -18.99
C GLN A 97 4.79 -10.18 -20.27
N CYS A 98 3.51 -9.84 -20.12
CA CYS A 98 2.50 -9.89 -21.17
C CYS A 98 1.79 -8.55 -21.31
N LEU A 99 1.26 -8.28 -22.48
CA LEU A 99 0.56 -7.05 -22.81
C LEU A 99 -0.91 -7.30 -23.12
N ALA A 100 -1.75 -6.32 -22.75
CA ALA A 100 -3.10 -6.18 -23.27
C ALA A 100 -3.33 -4.72 -23.68
N VAL A 101 -4.07 -4.50 -24.75
CA VAL A 101 -4.34 -3.17 -25.29
C VAL A 101 -5.85 -2.95 -25.32
N GLY A 102 -6.28 -1.77 -24.93
CA GLY A 102 -7.71 -1.47 -24.83
C GLY A 102 -8.08 0.00 -25.01
N ASP A 103 -9.36 0.25 -24.80
CA ASP A 103 -10.02 1.56 -24.94
C ASP A 103 -10.41 2.17 -23.58
N GLY A 104 -9.94 1.58 -22.48
CA GLY A 104 -10.32 1.96 -21.12
C GLY A 104 -11.48 1.15 -20.54
N VAL A 105 -12.14 0.31 -21.32
CA VAL A 105 -13.21 -0.60 -20.90
C VAL A 105 -12.92 -2.03 -21.32
N ASN A 106 -12.62 -2.23 -22.60
CA ASN A 106 -12.36 -3.54 -23.19
C ASN A 106 -10.87 -3.67 -23.51
N TYR A 107 -10.30 -4.83 -23.21
CA TYR A 107 -8.88 -5.12 -23.43
C TYR A 107 -8.71 -6.41 -24.21
N VAL A 108 -7.78 -6.41 -25.13
CA VAL A 108 -7.40 -7.56 -25.94
C VAL A 108 -5.93 -7.86 -25.70
N LYS A 109 -5.61 -9.11 -25.36
CA LYS A 109 -4.24 -9.57 -25.19
C LYS A 109 -3.46 -9.47 -26.50
N TYR A 110 -2.24 -8.97 -26.41
CA TYR A 110 -1.37 -8.79 -27.58
C TYR A 110 -0.99 -10.16 -28.16
N GLU A 111 -1.08 -10.30 -29.47
CA GLU A 111 -0.79 -11.59 -30.15
C GLU A 111 0.68 -12.02 -30.05
N GLY A 112 1.60 -11.06 -29.85
CA GLY A 112 3.03 -11.30 -29.68
C GLY A 112 3.44 -11.65 -28.23
N ASN A 113 2.49 -11.91 -27.32
CA ASN A 113 2.81 -12.31 -25.94
C ASN A 113 3.45 -13.70 -25.86
N PRO A 114 4.33 -13.92 -24.85
CA PRO A 114 4.88 -12.95 -23.91
C PRO A 114 5.96 -12.06 -24.55
N VAL A 115 6.08 -10.79 -24.09
CA VAL A 115 7.06 -9.81 -24.60
C VAL A 115 8.39 -9.78 -23.84
N LEU A 116 8.41 -10.27 -22.60
CA LEU A 116 9.62 -10.54 -21.82
C LEU A 116 9.47 -11.91 -21.13
N THR A 117 10.53 -12.69 -21.18
CA THR A 117 10.59 -14.07 -20.68
C THR A 117 11.82 -14.29 -19.81
N GLY A 118 12.01 -15.51 -19.29
CA GLY A 118 13.23 -15.86 -18.57
C GLY A 118 14.52 -15.72 -19.40
N ALA A 119 14.43 -15.69 -20.75
CA ALA A 119 15.57 -15.44 -21.62
C ALA A 119 16.07 -13.98 -21.57
N ASP A 120 15.21 -13.06 -21.13
CA ASP A 120 15.50 -11.62 -21.01
C ASP A 120 16.01 -11.26 -19.61
N VAL A 121 16.08 -12.24 -18.69
CA VAL A 121 16.59 -12.06 -17.33
C VAL A 121 18.12 -12.22 -17.35
N PRO A 122 18.89 -11.27 -16.78
CA PRO A 122 20.34 -11.37 -16.76
C PRO A 122 20.85 -12.53 -15.88
N ALA A 123 22.03 -13.07 -16.20
CA ALA A 123 22.64 -14.15 -15.45
C ALA A 123 22.82 -13.79 -13.96
N GLY A 124 22.56 -14.75 -13.06
CA GLY A 124 22.62 -14.55 -11.60
C GLY A 124 21.32 -14.04 -10.99
N PHE A 125 20.24 -13.93 -11.80
CA PHE A 125 18.91 -13.50 -11.37
C PHE A 125 17.86 -14.58 -11.63
N SER A 126 16.79 -14.57 -10.83
CA SER A 126 15.75 -15.61 -10.90
C SER A 126 14.89 -15.46 -12.15
N VAL A 127 14.81 -16.52 -12.95
CA VAL A 127 13.89 -16.64 -14.08
C VAL A 127 12.48 -17.02 -13.64
N ASN A 128 12.30 -17.44 -12.39
CA ASN A 128 11.02 -17.86 -11.82
C ASN A 128 10.36 -16.75 -10.99
N ASP A 129 11.15 -15.80 -10.50
CA ASP A 129 10.68 -14.63 -9.76
C ASP A 129 10.92 -13.38 -10.61
N PHE A 130 10.13 -13.24 -11.66
CA PHE A 130 10.24 -12.15 -12.64
C PHE A 130 8.85 -11.57 -12.88
N ARG A 131 8.45 -10.59 -12.05
CA ARG A 131 7.06 -10.13 -12.00
C ARG A 131 6.88 -8.65 -11.66
N ASP A 132 5.64 -8.21 -11.77
CA ASP A 132 5.13 -6.91 -11.34
C ASP A 132 5.73 -5.74 -12.14
N PRO A 133 5.57 -5.73 -13.49
CA PRO A 133 6.13 -4.67 -14.33
C PRO A 133 5.45 -3.32 -14.07
N LYS A 134 6.24 -2.28 -13.84
CA LYS A 134 5.76 -0.89 -13.78
C LYS A 134 6.26 -0.11 -14.97
N LEU A 135 5.30 0.32 -15.79
CA LEU A 135 5.52 1.16 -16.96
C LEU A 135 5.57 2.65 -16.59
N PHE A 136 6.40 3.40 -17.28
CA PHE A 136 6.45 4.87 -17.24
C PHE A 136 7.01 5.43 -18.54
N ARG A 137 6.91 6.75 -18.72
CA ARG A 137 7.53 7.46 -19.83
C ARG A 137 8.89 8.00 -19.41
N ASN A 138 9.91 7.73 -20.19
CA ASN A 138 11.22 8.35 -20.08
C ASN A 138 11.18 9.79 -20.60
N ALA A 139 12.15 10.62 -20.20
CA ALA A 139 12.25 12.01 -20.64
C ALA A 139 12.49 12.16 -22.15
N ASP A 140 13.03 11.16 -22.81
CA ASP A 140 13.24 11.10 -24.26
C ASP A 140 12.01 10.62 -25.06
N GLY A 141 10.90 10.35 -24.36
CA GLY A 141 9.65 9.88 -24.96
C GLY A 141 9.54 8.36 -25.12
N THR A 142 10.60 7.59 -24.86
CA THR A 142 10.54 6.13 -24.84
C THR A 142 9.78 5.61 -23.62
N PHE A 143 9.43 4.33 -23.63
CA PHE A 143 8.85 3.67 -22.48
C PHE A 143 9.93 3.06 -21.61
N GLY A 144 9.84 3.23 -20.29
CA GLY A 144 10.58 2.52 -19.28
C GLY A 144 9.70 1.46 -18.60
N CYS A 145 10.32 0.38 -18.16
CA CYS A 145 9.69 -0.66 -17.36
C CYS A 145 10.64 -1.14 -16.26
N VAL A 146 10.23 -1.07 -15.02
CA VAL A 146 10.94 -1.73 -13.92
C VAL A 146 10.18 -2.99 -13.50
N VAL A 147 10.91 -4.08 -13.25
CA VAL A 147 10.34 -5.40 -12.95
C VAL A 147 10.97 -5.96 -11.70
N GLY A 148 10.15 -6.49 -10.79
CA GLY A 148 10.59 -7.14 -9.56
C GLY A 148 11.33 -8.45 -9.83
N ASN A 149 12.37 -8.71 -9.06
CA ASN A 149 13.19 -9.90 -9.18
C ASN A 149 13.94 -10.20 -7.86
N ARG A 150 14.71 -11.25 -7.86
CA ARG A 150 15.73 -11.56 -6.86
C ARG A 150 16.96 -12.19 -7.48
N THR A 151 18.07 -12.08 -6.81
CA THR A 151 19.30 -12.79 -7.16
C THR A 151 19.20 -14.27 -6.80
N GLU A 152 20.04 -15.12 -7.40
CA GLU A 152 20.10 -16.55 -7.06
C GLU A 152 20.47 -16.80 -5.59
N ASP A 153 21.23 -15.90 -4.97
CA ASP A 153 21.57 -15.96 -3.55
C ASP A 153 20.45 -15.43 -2.62
N GLY A 154 19.29 -15.03 -3.19
CA GLY A 154 18.10 -14.64 -2.45
C GLY A 154 18.07 -13.18 -1.99
N SER A 155 18.66 -12.27 -2.74
CA SER A 155 18.58 -10.82 -2.50
C SER A 155 17.56 -10.18 -3.45
N GLY A 156 16.58 -9.45 -2.93
CA GLY A 156 15.59 -8.73 -3.76
C GLY A 156 16.27 -7.75 -4.71
N ALA A 157 15.72 -7.59 -5.92
CA ALA A 157 16.29 -6.76 -6.97
C ALA A 157 15.21 -6.17 -7.89
N ILE A 158 15.58 -5.14 -8.64
CA ILE A 158 14.76 -4.51 -9.68
C ILE A 158 15.56 -4.49 -10.98
N LEU A 159 14.94 -5.03 -12.03
CA LEU A 159 15.47 -5.01 -13.39
C LEU A 159 14.82 -3.87 -14.19
N TYR A 160 15.60 -3.19 -15.02
CA TYR A 160 15.15 -2.08 -15.86
C TYR A 160 15.22 -2.44 -17.33
N TYR A 161 14.12 -2.19 -18.01
CA TYR A 161 13.94 -2.39 -19.46
C TYR A 161 13.46 -1.10 -20.10
N THR A 162 13.70 -0.94 -21.40
CA THR A 162 13.20 0.18 -22.20
C THR A 162 12.61 -0.31 -23.51
N SER A 163 11.68 0.47 -24.06
CA SER A 163 11.03 0.19 -25.35
C SER A 163 10.75 1.48 -26.10
N PRO A 164 10.99 1.53 -27.44
CA PRO A 164 10.64 2.68 -28.25
C PRO A 164 9.13 2.81 -28.50
N ASP A 165 8.37 1.74 -28.39
CA ASP A 165 6.97 1.66 -28.84
C ASP A 165 6.00 0.99 -27.83
N GLY A 166 6.52 0.51 -26.68
CA GLY A 166 5.75 -0.21 -25.67
C GLY A 166 5.57 -1.71 -25.95
N PHE A 167 6.02 -2.23 -27.11
CA PHE A 167 5.85 -3.63 -27.51
C PHE A 167 7.18 -4.39 -27.62
N HIS A 168 8.26 -3.71 -27.98
CA HIS A 168 9.59 -4.32 -28.15
C HIS A 168 10.52 -3.84 -27.03
N TRP A 169 10.86 -4.74 -26.11
CA TRP A 169 11.58 -4.42 -24.88
C TRP A 169 13.03 -4.87 -24.91
N GLN A 170 13.91 -4.08 -24.35
CA GLN A 170 15.33 -4.38 -24.23
C GLN A 170 15.79 -4.16 -22.79
N PHE A 171 16.59 -5.11 -22.27
CA PHE A 171 17.24 -4.99 -20.98
C PHE A 171 18.23 -3.83 -20.97
N VAL A 172 18.17 -2.98 -19.97
CA VAL A 172 19.09 -1.86 -19.76
C VAL A 172 20.09 -2.17 -18.66
N SER A 173 19.59 -2.51 -17.46
CA SER A 173 20.43 -2.65 -16.28
C SER A 173 19.73 -3.35 -15.12
N ILE A 174 20.53 -3.76 -14.14
CA ILE A 174 20.07 -4.03 -12.79
C ILE A 174 20.00 -2.66 -12.11
N LEU A 175 18.79 -2.18 -11.86
CA LEU A 175 18.54 -0.85 -11.36
C LEU A 175 19.05 -0.70 -9.93
N ASP A 176 18.63 -1.64 -9.06
CA ASP A 176 19.05 -1.74 -7.66
C ASP A 176 18.83 -3.16 -7.12
N ARG A 177 19.43 -3.46 -5.97
CA ARG A 177 19.22 -4.72 -5.24
C ARG A 177 19.39 -4.54 -3.73
N SER A 178 18.80 -5.46 -2.95
CA SER A 178 18.76 -5.34 -1.50
C SER A 178 20.08 -5.64 -0.79
N TYR A 179 21.00 -6.37 -1.40
CA TYR A 179 22.23 -6.86 -0.76
C TYR A 179 21.96 -7.62 0.55
N ASN A 180 20.83 -8.33 0.64
CA ASN A 180 20.33 -9.03 1.83
C ASN A 180 19.98 -8.15 3.04
N GLU A 181 19.89 -6.81 2.87
CA GLU A 181 19.48 -5.89 3.93
C GLU A 181 17.96 -5.76 4.03
N PHE A 182 17.28 -5.71 2.86
CA PHE A 182 15.84 -5.37 2.76
C PHE A 182 15.06 -6.48 2.04
N GLY A 183 15.06 -7.70 2.59
CA GLY A 183 14.25 -8.81 2.08
C GLY A 183 14.85 -9.53 0.88
N ARG A 184 14.22 -10.67 0.56
CA ARG A 184 14.73 -11.63 -0.42
C ARG A 184 14.12 -11.53 -1.80
N MET A 185 12.95 -10.95 -1.92
CA MET A 185 12.27 -10.65 -3.17
C MET A 185 11.71 -9.24 -3.08
N TRP A 186 11.86 -8.47 -4.13
CA TRP A 186 11.26 -7.15 -4.25
C TRP A 186 10.09 -7.21 -5.23
N GLU A 187 8.88 -7.18 -4.69
CA GLU A 187 7.63 -7.16 -5.45
C GLU A 187 7.15 -5.75 -5.73
N CYS A 188 6.31 -5.61 -6.73
CA CYS A 188 5.55 -4.40 -7.06
C CYS A 188 6.41 -3.13 -7.07
N PRO A 189 7.52 -3.07 -7.83
CA PRO A 189 8.30 -1.85 -7.93
C PRO A 189 7.47 -0.74 -8.58
N ASP A 190 7.59 0.48 -8.07
CA ASP A 190 7.01 1.68 -8.66
C ASP A 190 8.05 2.80 -8.67
N MET A 191 8.36 3.36 -9.83
CA MET A 191 9.40 4.36 -10.00
C MET A 191 8.81 5.68 -10.47
N PHE A 192 9.15 6.77 -9.78
CA PHE A 192 8.67 8.12 -10.10
C PHE A 192 9.60 9.19 -9.51
N ARG A 193 9.29 10.47 -9.80
CA ARG A 193 10.06 11.62 -9.29
C ARG A 193 9.13 12.58 -8.56
N ILE A 194 9.59 13.11 -7.41
CA ILE A 194 8.96 14.22 -6.67
C ILE A 194 10.04 15.25 -6.35
N ASP A 195 9.78 16.53 -6.65
CA ASP A 195 10.65 17.67 -6.32
C ASP A 195 12.13 17.46 -6.69
N GLY A 196 12.39 16.78 -7.81
CA GLY A 196 13.73 16.53 -8.32
C GLY A 196 14.43 15.29 -7.75
N THR A 197 13.84 14.60 -6.76
CA THR A 197 14.34 13.34 -6.21
C THR A 197 13.69 12.17 -6.93
N ASP A 198 14.49 11.19 -7.35
CA ASP A 198 13.99 9.93 -7.87
C ASP A 198 13.62 9.00 -6.70
N LEU A 199 12.48 8.34 -6.82
CA LEU A 199 11.97 7.40 -5.84
C LEU A 199 11.66 6.05 -6.48
N ILE A 200 11.94 5.00 -5.73
CA ILE A 200 11.43 3.66 -6.00
C ILE A 200 10.66 3.21 -4.76
N ILE A 201 9.41 2.83 -4.94
CA ILE A 201 8.66 2.07 -3.94
C ILE A 201 8.73 0.60 -4.31
N THR A 202 8.94 -0.27 -3.35
CA THR A 202 8.89 -1.73 -3.55
C THR A 202 8.39 -2.43 -2.30
N SER A 203 7.85 -3.63 -2.46
CA SER A 203 7.30 -4.44 -1.37
C SER A 203 8.15 -5.71 -1.17
N PRO A 204 9.13 -5.65 -0.25
CA PRO A 204 9.98 -6.79 0.05
C PRO A 204 9.24 -7.92 0.76
N GLN A 205 9.56 -9.16 0.37
CA GLN A 205 9.25 -10.36 1.14
C GLN A 205 10.43 -10.76 2.04
N ASP A 206 10.13 -11.46 3.13
CA ASP A 206 11.12 -12.05 4.06
C ASP A 206 12.11 -11.03 4.64
N MET A 207 11.64 -9.86 5.00
CA MET A 207 12.47 -8.86 5.68
C MET A 207 12.88 -9.33 7.08
N CYS A 208 14.12 -9.00 7.47
CA CYS A 208 14.53 -8.98 8.87
C CYS A 208 14.21 -7.63 9.49
N ALA A 209 13.84 -7.62 10.78
CA ALA A 209 13.57 -6.37 11.47
C ALA A 209 14.87 -5.55 11.66
N LEU A 210 14.79 -4.24 11.37
CA LEU A 210 15.86 -3.28 11.64
C LEU A 210 15.32 -2.16 12.55
N GLY A 211 15.52 -2.34 13.84
CA GLY A 211 14.98 -1.45 14.87
C GLY A 211 13.46 -1.41 14.86
N LEU A 212 12.88 -0.19 14.85
CA LEU A 212 11.46 0.05 14.70
C LEU A 212 11.12 0.75 13.36
N GLU A 213 12.12 0.90 12.49
CA GLU A 213 11.90 1.45 11.14
C GLU A 213 11.38 0.37 10.20
N PHE A 214 11.99 -0.80 10.20
CA PHE A 214 11.59 -1.89 9.32
C PHE A 214 11.18 -3.11 10.13
N HIS A 215 9.98 -3.59 9.92
CA HIS A 215 9.46 -4.79 10.56
C HIS A 215 9.88 -6.05 9.81
N SER A 216 9.94 -7.18 10.52
CA SER A 216 10.12 -8.49 9.90
C SER A 216 8.89 -8.91 9.10
N GLY A 217 9.09 -9.80 8.13
CA GLY A 217 8.05 -10.34 7.24
C GLY A 217 7.88 -9.53 5.98
N ASN A 218 6.63 -9.26 5.60
CA ASN A 218 6.31 -8.53 4.38
C ASN A 218 6.05 -7.05 4.66
N GLY A 219 6.76 -6.16 3.98
CA GLY A 219 6.67 -4.72 4.20
C GLY A 219 6.72 -3.93 2.89
N THR A 220 6.76 -2.62 3.00
CA THR A 220 6.90 -1.72 1.84
C THR A 220 7.90 -0.61 2.14
N LEU A 221 8.80 -0.36 1.21
CA LEU A 221 9.90 0.60 1.31
C LEU A 221 9.77 1.70 0.26
N ALA A 222 10.21 2.90 0.61
CA ALA A 222 10.63 3.93 -0.33
C ALA A 222 12.15 4.02 -0.33
N LEU A 223 12.75 3.84 -1.49
CA LEU A 223 14.15 4.12 -1.78
C LEU A 223 14.19 5.51 -2.39
N MET A 224 14.95 6.42 -1.82
CA MET A 224 15.12 7.80 -2.31
C MET A 224 16.54 8.01 -2.77
N GLY A 225 16.73 8.72 -3.89
CA GLY A 225 18.05 8.93 -4.46
C GLY A 225 18.04 9.55 -5.84
N SER A 226 18.95 9.10 -6.70
CA SER A 226 19.06 9.56 -8.09
C SER A 226 19.23 8.39 -9.06
N LEU A 227 18.63 8.54 -10.26
CA LEU A 227 18.86 7.63 -11.38
C LEU A 227 20.02 8.14 -12.23
N GLU A 228 21.13 7.43 -12.25
CA GLU A 228 22.33 7.80 -12.99
C GLU A 228 22.82 6.63 -13.86
N ASN A 229 22.92 6.86 -15.17
CA ASN A 229 23.41 5.85 -16.12
C ASN A 229 22.72 4.47 -15.98
N GLY A 230 21.41 4.48 -15.75
CA GLY A 230 20.59 3.27 -15.59
C GLY A 230 20.78 2.54 -14.26
N LYS A 231 21.38 3.17 -13.26
CA LYS A 231 21.49 2.65 -11.88
C LYS A 231 20.83 3.61 -10.91
N PHE A 232 20.21 3.07 -9.90
CA PHE A 232 19.65 3.84 -8.81
C PHE A 232 20.67 3.95 -7.68
N LEU A 233 21.08 5.19 -7.39
CA LEU A 233 21.98 5.52 -6.29
C LEU A 233 21.16 5.92 -5.09
N ARG A 234 21.05 5.02 -4.11
CA ARG A 234 20.27 5.24 -2.89
C ARG A 234 20.96 6.21 -1.94
N ASP A 235 20.26 7.26 -1.53
CA ASP A 235 20.66 8.17 -0.45
C ASP A 235 19.97 7.82 0.86
N ASN A 236 18.69 7.40 0.80
CA ASN A 236 17.87 7.10 1.97
C ASN A 236 16.89 5.96 1.69
N VAL A 237 16.53 5.22 2.75
CA VAL A 237 15.47 4.20 2.72
C VAL A 237 14.52 4.44 3.88
N GLN A 238 13.23 4.44 3.60
CA GLN A 238 12.17 4.68 4.58
C GLN A 238 11.08 3.61 4.46
N ALA A 239 10.54 3.14 5.60
CA ALA A 239 9.31 2.36 5.57
C ALA A 239 8.12 3.24 5.13
N ILE A 240 7.26 2.72 4.26
CA ILE A 240 6.07 3.42 3.81
C ILE A 240 4.97 3.37 4.85
N ASP A 241 4.71 2.19 5.42
CA ASP A 241 3.67 2.04 6.44
C ASP A 241 4.20 1.22 7.62
N TYR A 242 3.91 1.68 8.83
CA TYR A 242 4.36 1.07 10.07
C TYR A 242 3.26 0.25 10.75
N GLY A 243 2.13 0.09 10.08
CA GLY A 243 1.00 -0.69 10.56
C GLY A 243 1.11 -2.18 10.27
N LEU A 244 -0.03 -2.86 10.37
CA LEU A 244 -0.14 -4.31 10.25
C LEU A 244 -0.46 -4.77 8.84
N ASP A 245 -1.13 -3.92 8.05
CA ASP A 245 -1.79 -4.30 6.80
C ASP A 245 -1.57 -3.25 5.70
N PHE A 246 -0.42 -3.34 5.03
CA PHE A 246 -0.08 -2.48 3.90
C PHE A 246 0.93 -3.17 3.00
N TYR A 247 0.64 -3.29 1.70
CA TYR A 247 1.52 -3.96 0.74
C TYR A 247 1.25 -3.53 -0.70
N ALA A 248 2.20 -3.75 -1.59
CA ALA A 248 2.08 -3.63 -3.04
C ALA A 248 1.45 -2.32 -3.54
N PRO A 249 1.85 -1.14 -3.05
CA PRO A 249 1.28 0.12 -3.51
C PRO A 249 1.61 0.39 -4.97
N GLN A 250 0.69 1.12 -5.62
CA GLN A 250 0.96 1.78 -6.89
C GLN A 250 0.71 3.27 -6.80
N THR A 251 1.44 4.04 -7.62
CA THR A 251 1.27 5.48 -7.70
C THR A 251 0.92 5.93 -9.11
N LEU A 252 0.24 7.05 -9.20
CA LEU A 252 0.04 7.81 -10.42
C LEU A 252 0.33 9.30 -10.20
N GLU A 253 0.64 10.02 -11.27
CA GLU A 253 0.57 11.46 -11.28
C GLU A 253 -0.86 11.88 -11.64
N ALA A 254 -1.51 12.60 -10.72
CA ALA A 254 -2.87 13.10 -10.92
C ALA A 254 -2.91 14.23 -11.94
N LYS A 255 -4.09 14.54 -12.47
CA LYS A 255 -4.30 15.61 -13.46
C LYS A 255 -3.83 17.00 -13.00
N ASP A 256 -3.71 17.21 -11.71
CA ASP A 256 -3.23 18.44 -11.07
C ASP A 256 -1.76 18.37 -10.61
N GLY A 257 -1.02 17.33 -11.03
CA GLY A 257 0.41 17.16 -10.77
C GLY A 257 0.72 16.52 -9.40
N ARG A 258 -0.28 16.19 -8.58
CA ARG A 258 -0.04 15.46 -7.32
C ARG A 258 0.37 14.02 -7.59
N ARG A 259 1.27 13.48 -6.78
CA ARG A 259 1.55 12.04 -6.75
C ARG A 259 0.60 11.37 -5.78
N ILE A 260 -0.23 10.46 -6.27
CA ILE A 260 -1.23 9.73 -5.49
C ILE A 260 -0.85 8.26 -5.41
N MET A 261 -0.93 7.68 -4.22
CA MET A 261 -0.64 6.28 -3.93
C MET A 261 -1.87 5.57 -3.40
N ILE A 262 -2.06 4.32 -3.81
CA ILE A 262 -3.04 3.39 -3.24
C ILE A 262 -2.36 2.04 -3.02
N ALA A 263 -2.75 1.28 -1.99
CA ALA A 263 -2.12 0.01 -1.63
C ALA A 263 -3.15 -1.06 -1.27
N TRP A 264 -2.75 -2.31 -1.31
CA TRP A 264 -3.49 -3.40 -0.71
C TRP A 264 -3.42 -3.28 0.81
N MET A 265 -4.59 -3.21 1.44
CA MET A 265 -4.72 -3.09 2.88
C MET A 265 -4.75 -4.47 3.53
N GLN A 266 -3.69 -5.17 3.37
CA GLN A 266 -3.22 -6.41 3.99
C GLN A 266 -1.76 -6.64 3.55
N ASN A 267 -1.20 -7.80 3.86
CA ASN A 267 0.03 -8.35 3.31
C ASN A 267 -0.01 -9.89 3.38
N TRP A 268 1.03 -10.56 2.90
CA TRP A 268 1.06 -12.02 2.88
C TRP A 268 1.03 -12.66 4.27
N ASP A 269 1.47 -11.96 5.32
CA ASP A 269 1.42 -12.44 6.71
C ASP A 269 0.00 -12.43 7.28
N THR A 270 -0.95 -11.69 6.67
CA THR A 270 -2.30 -11.45 7.21
C THR A 270 -3.45 -11.98 6.34
N THR A 271 -3.15 -12.57 5.18
CA THR A 271 -4.16 -13.15 4.27
C THR A 271 -5.00 -14.24 4.89
N GLY A 272 -4.52 -14.92 5.94
CA GLY A 272 -5.28 -15.90 6.69
C GLY A 272 -6.41 -15.34 7.56
N GLY A 273 -6.55 -14.01 7.67
CA GLY A 273 -7.49 -13.32 8.56
C GLY A 273 -8.94 -13.20 8.06
N CYS A 274 -9.31 -13.86 6.94
CA CYS A 274 -10.67 -13.78 6.40
C CYS A 274 -11.72 -14.21 7.44
N PRO A 275 -12.72 -13.35 7.75
CA PRO A 275 -13.79 -13.72 8.66
C PRO A 275 -14.63 -14.89 8.12
N GLU A 276 -15.15 -15.71 9.02
CA GLU A 276 -16.06 -16.80 8.64
C GLU A 276 -17.34 -16.23 7.99
N GLY A 277 -17.74 -16.83 6.88
CA GLY A 277 -18.93 -16.42 6.14
C GLY A 277 -18.79 -15.12 5.31
N ALA A 278 -17.60 -14.54 5.25
CA ALA A 278 -17.34 -13.38 4.38
C ALA A 278 -17.53 -13.75 2.91
N LYS A 279 -18.20 -12.86 2.16
CA LYS A 279 -18.45 -13.04 0.72
C LYS A 279 -17.35 -12.43 -0.14
N TRP A 280 -16.49 -11.60 0.44
CA TRP A 280 -15.34 -10.96 -0.19
C TRP A 280 -14.23 -10.80 0.86
N PHE A 281 -12.99 -10.66 0.42
CA PHE A 281 -11.84 -10.46 1.28
C PHE A 281 -10.77 -9.63 0.56
N GLY A 282 -10.05 -8.81 1.34
CA GLY A 282 -9.10 -7.82 0.84
C GLY A 282 -9.78 -6.48 0.52
N GLN A 283 -9.04 -5.41 0.69
CA GLN A 283 -9.48 -4.03 0.45
C GLN A 283 -8.29 -3.13 0.12
N MET A 284 -8.56 -1.96 -0.46
CA MET A 284 -7.55 -0.94 -0.72
C MET A 284 -7.49 0.07 0.42
N THR A 285 -6.33 0.72 0.58
CA THR A 285 -6.19 1.89 1.44
C THR A 285 -6.98 3.08 0.90
N THR A 286 -7.24 4.06 1.73
CA THR A 286 -7.58 5.40 1.24
C THR A 286 -6.45 5.89 0.34
N PRO A 287 -6.73 6.49 -0.84
CA PRO A 287 -5.71 7.10 -1.66
C PRO A 287 -4.95 8.19 -0.88
N ARG A 288 -3.63 8.22 -1.04
CA ARG A 288 -2.72 9.11 -0.28
C ARG A 288 -1.96 10.04 -1.20
N GLU A 289 -1.94 11.33 -0.88
CA GLU A 289 -1.04 12.30 -1.49
C GLU A 289 0.37 12.12 -0.93
N LEU A 290 1.36 12.04 -1.82
CA LEU A 290 2.77 11.95 -1.49
C LEU A 290 3.47 13.28 -1.71
N THR A 291 4.27 13.71 -0.74
CA THR A 291 5.14 14.87 -0.85
C THR A 291 6.49 14.58 -0.20
N LEU A 292 7.52 15.35 -0.53
CA LEU A 292 8.81 15.28 0.15
C LEU A 292 8.98 16.45 1.13
N LYS A 293 9.54 16.15 2.31
CA LYS A 293 9.89 17.17 3.30
C LYS A 293 11.08 16.70 4.12
N ASN A 294 12.17 17.46 4.10
CA ASN A 294 13.40 17.14 4.85
C ASN A 294 13.87 15.70 4.56
N ASP A 295 14.00 15.34 3.29
CA ASP A 295 14.41 14.02 2.79
C ASP A 295 13.58 12.85 3.32
N ARG A 296 12.31 13.11 3.62
CA ARG A 296 11.31 12.09 4.00
C ARG A 296 10.08 12.16 3.11
N LEU A 297 9.58 11.01 2.77
CA LEU A 297 8.30 10.85 2.10
C LEU A 297 7.18 11.05 3.13
N ILE A 298 6.34 12.05 2.89
CA ILE A 298 5.18 12.41 3.69
C ILE A 298 3.93 11.92 3.01
N GLN A 299 2.98 11.38 3.76
CA GLN A 299 1.75 10.80 3.25
C GLN A 299 0.53 11.36 3.97
N ASN A 300 -0.42 11.88 3.23
CA ASN A 300 -1.70 12.30 3.78
C ASN A 300 -2.85 11.73 2.94
N PRO A 301 -4.03 11.50 3.52
CA PRO A 301 -5.21 11.16 2.71
C PRO A 301 -5.44 12.24 1.66
N VAL A 302 -5.93 11.83 0.47
CA VAL A 302 -6.31 12.78 -0.58
C VAL A 302 -7.26 13.84 -0.03
N ARG A 303 -7.04 15.10 -0.43
CA ARG A 303 -7.82 16.25 0.05
C ARG A 303 -9.30 16.15 -0.27
N GLU A 304 -9.66 15.45 -1.33
CA GLU A 304 -11.04 15.18 -1.74
C GLU A 304 -11.86 14.52 -0.64
N LEU A 305 -11.22 13.74 0.26
CA LEU A 305 -11.88 13.11 1.41
C LEU A 305 -12.61 14.13 2.31
N GLU A 306 -12.14 15.37 2.37
CA GLU A 306 -12.76 16.42 3.16
C GLU A 306 -14.16 16.81 2.63
N ASN A 307 -14.44 16.56 1.34
CA ASN A 307 -15.75 16.79 0.75
C ASN A 307 -16.82 15.82 1.27
N LEU A 308 -16.39 14.67 1.82
CA LEU A 308 -17.28 13.67 2.42
C LEU A 308 -17.58 13.95 3.90
N ARG A 309 -16.93 14.95 4.52
CA ARG A 309 -17.11 15.28 5.93
C ARG A 309 -18.53 15.79 6.20
N GLY A 310 -19.21 15.09 7.10
CA GLY A 310 -20.54 15.43 7.59
C GLY A 310 -20.51 16.11 8.96
N ARG A 311 -21.28 15.55 9.91
CA ARG A 311 -21.41 16.12 11.26
C ARG A 311 -20.05 16.25 11.94
N ARG A 312 -19.76 17.47 12.41
CA ARG A 312 -18.55 17.80 13.18
C ARG A 312 -18.80 17.74 14.68
N VAL A 313 -17.86 17.14 15.43
CA VAL A 313 -17.77 17.23 16.90
C VAL A 313 -16.35 17.67 17.26
N ALA A 314 -16.23 18.65 18.14
CA ALA A 314 -14.92 19.19 18.53
C ALA A 314 -14.81 19.41 20.03
N TYR A 315 -13.67 19.07 20.57
CA TYR A 315 -13.25 19.34 21.96
C TYR A 315 -11.85 19.96 21.97
N LYS A 316 -11.60 20.85 22.90
CA LYS A 316 -10.30 21.53 23.00
C LYS A 316 -9.77 21.44 24.43
N ASN A 317 -8.51 20.96 24.55
CA ASN A 317 -7.77 20.88 25.80
C ASN A 317 -8.55 20.21 26.96
N VAL A 318 -9.19 19.08 26.67
CA VAL A 318 -9.83 18.24 27.70
C VAL A 318 -8.74 17.55 28.51
N LEU A 319 -8.78 17.71 29.84
CA LEU A 319 -7.86 16.96 30.70
C LEU A 319 -8.29 15.49 30.75
N VAL A 320 -7.35 14.62 30.40
CA VAL A 320 -7.49 13.16 30.47
C VAL A 320 -6.42 12.63 31.40
N ASN A 321 -6.83 12.03 32.51
CA ASN A 321 -5.97 11.39 33.51
C ASN A 321 -6.46 9.99 33.90
N GLU A 322 -7.57 9.57 33.33
CA GLU A 322 -8.17 8.23 33.41
C GLU A 322 -8.83 7.92 32.06
N GLU A 323 -9.61 6.86 31.96
CA GLU A 323 -10.37 6.56 30.74
C GLU A 323 -11.63 7.41 30.65
N VAL A 324 -11.80 8.14 29.54
CA VAL A 324 -12.96 8.98 29.29
C VAL A 324 -13.52 8.73 27.88
N SER A 325 -14.83 8.82 27.73
CA SER A 325 -15.53 8.91 26.44
C SER A 325 -16.12 10.32 26.30
N LEU A 326 -15.96 10.91 25.12
CA LEU A 326 -16.46 12.26 24.83
C LEU A 326 -17.79 12.17 24.08
N THR A 327 -18.79 12.92 24.52
CA THR A 327 -20.14 12.90 23.91
C THR A 327 -20.08 13.20 22.40
N GLY A 328 -20.63 12.33 21.58
CA GLY A 328 -20.62 12.46 20.11
C GLY A 328 -19.35 11.99 19.43
N VAL A 329 -18.30 11.56 20.16
CA VAL A 329 -17.08 10.97 19.62
C VAL A 329 -17.24 9.45 19.64
N TYR A 330 -17.83 8.90 18.59
CA TYR A 330 -18.05 7.48 18.34
C TYR A 330 -18.30 7.27 16.85
N GLY A 331 -18.30 6.04 16.38
CA GLY A 331 -18.61 5.67 15.01
C GLY A 331 -17.59 4.72 14.39
N ARG A 332 -17.96 4.17 13.24
CA ARG A 332 -17.13 3.23 12.47
C ARG A 332 -16.60 3.85 11.17
N VAL A 333 -17.25 4.89 10.64
CA VAL A 333 -16.85 5.56 9.40
C VAL A 333 -16.68 7.05 9.70
N LEU A 334 -15.42 7.47 9.90
CA LEU A 334 -15.13 8.82 10.37
C LEU A 334 -13.69 9.27 10.03
N ASP A 335 -13.50 10.58 10.04
CA ASP A 335 -12.22 11.27 9.99
C ASP A 335 -12.04 12.05 11.30
N MET A 336 -11.03 11.68 12.09
CA MET A 336 -10.80 12.25 13.42
C MET A 336 -9.36 12.70 13.59
N THR A 337 -9.17 13.96 13.98
CA THR A 337 -7.87 14.48 14.39
C THR A 337 -7.81 14.57 15.90
N VAL A 338 -6.78 14.00 16.50
CA VAL A 338 -6.50 14.02 17.94
C VAL A 338 -5.13 14.66 18.16
N THR A 339 -5.07 15.74 18.91
CA THR A 339 -3.83 16.34 19.38
C THR A 339 -3.70 16.12 20.87
N VAL A 340 -2.56 15.61 21.31
CA VAL A 340 -2.26 15.28 22.71
C VAL A 340 -1.01 16.02 23.13
N LYS A 341 -1.05 16.66 24.30
CA LYS A 341 0.11 17.32 24.89
C LYS A 341 0.13 17.13 26.42
N PRO A 342 1.28 17.34 27.10
CA PRO A 342 1.35 17.28 28.54
C PRO A 342 0.31 18.21 29.21
N GLY A 343 -0.36 17.70 30.24
CA GLY A 343 -1.36 18.45 31.01
C GLY A 343 -0.77 19.27 32.15
N ASP A 344 0.42 18.90 32.60
CA ASP A 344 1.22 19.56 33.63
C ASP A 344 2.72 19.31 33.43
N ASP A 345 3.56 19.79 34.34
CA ASP A 345 5.02 19.66 34.29
C ASP A 345 5.48 18.18 34.40
N LYS A 346 4.68 17.28 34.97
CA LYS A 346 4.97 15.84 35.05
C LYS A 346 4.60 15.11 33.77
N GLY A 347 3.66 15.67 32.98
CA GLY A 347 3.19 15.10 31.73
C GLY A 347 2.49 13.75 31.90
N TYR A 348 2.68 12.89 30.91
CA TYR A 348 2.08 11.56 30.90
C TYR A 348 3.08 10.49 30.44
N GLU A 349 2.90 9.27 30.93
CA GLU A 349 3.72 8.13 30.55
C GLU A 349 3.18 7.44 29.30
N ARG A 350 1.84 7.38 29.19
CA ARG A 350 1.13 6.74 28.08
C ARG A 350 -0.21 7.40 27.84
N PHE A 351 -0.46 7.69 26.57
CA PHE A 351 -1.79 8.02 26.08
C PHE A 351 -2.29 6.92 25.14
N ARG A 352 -3.58 6.57 25.21
CA ARG A 352 -4.20 5.52 24.39
C ARG A 352 -5.55 5.98 23.87
N ILE A 353 -5.81 5.69 22.61
CA ILE A 353 -7.13 5.77 21.99
C ILE A 353 -7.61 4.33 21.79
N LYS A 354 -8.79 4.01 22.34
CA LYS A 354 -9.52 2.79 22.01
C LYS A 354 -10.58 3.15 20.98
N PHE A 355 -10.73 2.34 19.94
CA PHE A 355 -11.74 2.50 18.90
C PHE A 355 -12.27 1.13 18.47
N ALA A 356 -13.34 1.11 17.68
CA ALA A 356 -14.11 -0.10 17.43
C ALA A 356 -14.39 -0.83 18.76
N ASN A 357 -14.74 -0.04 19.78
CA ASN A 357 -14.81 -0.46 21.16
C ASN A 357 -16.24 -0.86 21.52
N GLY A 358 -16.38 -2.11 21.93
CA GLY A 358 -17.61 -2.72 22.44
C GLY A 358 -17.38 -3.40 23.78
N SER A 359 -18.33 -4.22 24.21
CA SER A 359 -18.26 -4.90 25.52
C SER A 359 -17.11 -5.91 25.64
N GLN A 360 -16.64 -6.48 24.53
CA GLN A 360 -15.64 -7.57 24.53
C GLN A 360 -14.43 -7.30 23.64
N HIS A 361 -14.57 -6.43 22.65
CA HIS A 361 -13.57 -6.23 21.62
C HIS A 361 -13.25 -4.75 21.45
N TYR A 362 -11.98 -4.44 21.15
CA TYR A 362 -11.51 -3.10 20.79
C TYR A 362 -10.16 -3.15 20.07
N CYS A 363 -9.86 -2.09 19.37
CA CYS A 363 -8.54 -1.80 18.82
C CYS A 363 -7.91 -0.60 19.51
N THR A 364 -6.59 -0.45 19.44
CA THR A 364 -5.90 0.67 20.09
C THR A 364 -4.80 1.29 19.25
N VAL A 365 -4.64 2.60 19.44
CA VAL A 365 -3.41 3.34 19.15
C VAL A 365 -2.92 3.96 20.44
N SER A 366 -1.64 3.78 20.78
CA SER A 366 -1.07 4.29 22.03
C SER A 366 0.30 4.91 21.83
N TYR A 367 0.53 6.07 22.46
CA TYR A 367 1.78 6.81 22.42
C TYR A 367 2.46 6.84 23.78
N ARG A 368 3.79 6.68 23.79
CA ARG A 368 4.67 6.81 24.96
C ARG A 368 5.74 7.86 24.69
N PRO A 369 5.64 9.07 25.26
CA PRO A 369 6.57 10.16 24.99
C PRO A 369 8.01 9.86 25.43
N ASN A 370 8.22 9.19 26.58
CA ASN A 370 9.56 8.85 27.11
C ASN A 370 10.38 7.93 26.20
N THR A 371 9.71 7.12 25.38
CA THR A 371 10.37 6.25 24.40
C THR A 371 10.16 6.71 22.97
N SER A 372 9.37 7.81 22.77
CA SER A 372 8.99 8.32 21.45
C SER A 372 8.38 7.24 20.56
N THR A 373 7.53 6.35 21.13
CA THR A 373 6.96 5.23 20.41
C THR A 373 5.45 5.33 20.28
N LEU A 374 4.97 5.14 19.06
CA LEU A 374 3.56 4.90 18.74
C LEU A 374 3.35 3.41 18.50
N ARG A 375 2.27 2.87 19.03
CA ARG A 375 1.88 1.46 18.88
C ARG A 375 0.46 1.38 18.38
N MET A 376 0.23 0.56 17.36
CA MET A 376 -1.08 0.15 16.86
C MET A 376 -1.31 -1.32 17.20
N SER A 377 -2.52 -1.68 17.68
CA SER A 377 -2.80 -3.04 18.13
C SER A 377 -4.26 -3.43 17.92
N ARG A 378 -4.45 -4.64 17.40
CA ARG A 378 -5.72 -5.37 17.27
C ARG A 378 -5.77 -6.64 18.14
N THR A 379 -4.93 -6.72 19.17
CA THR A 379 -4.85 -7.89 20.09
C THR A 379 -6.21 -8.26 20.67
N HIS A 380 -7.07 -7.27 20.91
CA HIS A 380 -8.41 -7.46 21.47
C HIS A 380 -9.54 -7.36 20.41
N ALA A 381 -9.22 -7.51 19.13
CA ALA A 381 -10.22 -7.44 18.06
C ALA A 381 -10.98 -8.75 17.78
N GLY A 382 -10.73 -9.81 18.58
CA GLY A 382 -11.46 -11.08 18.47
C GLY A 382 -10.94 -12.03 17.39
N PHE A 383 -9.73 -11.85 16.90
CA PHE A 383 -9.12 -12.79 15.97
C PHE A 383 -8.78 -14.12 16.66
N ASN A 384 -9.10 -15.23 15.97
CA ASN A 384 -8.89 -16.60 16.46
C ASN A 384 -7.63 -17.25 15.85
N ARG A 385 -6.84 -16.51 15.08
CA ARG A 385 -5.67 -17.04 14.38
C ARG A 385 -4.39 -16.38 14.86
N ASP A 386 -3.30 -17.13 14.79
CA ASP A 386 -1.97 -16.65 15.11
C ASP A 386 -1.38 -15.91 13.90
N PHE A 387 -1.35 -14.59 13.97
CA PHE A 387 -0.66 -13.68 13.08
C PHE A 387 -0.38 -12.36 13.81
N VAL A 388 0.32 -11.43 13.18
CA VAL A 388 0.76 -10.17 13.81
C VAL A 388 -0.44 -9.35 14.29
N HIS A 389 -0.48 -9.07 15.59
CA HIS A 389 -1.56 -8.31 16.24
C HIS A 389 -1.16 -6.88 16.62
N GLU A 390 0.14 -6.57 16.65
CA GLU A 390 0.62 -5.25 17.01
C GLU A 390 1.92 -4.89 16.32
N ARG A 391 2.08 -3.61 16.02
CA ARG A 391 3.36 -3.03 15.57
C ARG A 391 3.60 -1.68 16.24
N LYS A 392 4.87 -1.28 16.26
CA LYS A 392 5.34 -0.04 16.86
C LYS A 392 6.25 0.69 15.89
N CYS A 393 6.21 2.01 15.91
CA CYS A 393 7.20 2.84 15.23
C CYS A 393 7.74 3.92 16.17
N ARG A 394 8.90 4.48 15.81
CA ARG A 394 9.38 5.71 16.43
C ARG A 394 8.72 6.89 15.76
N VAL A 395 8.29 7.85 16.57
CA VAL A 395 7.72 9.11 16.09
C VAL A 395 8.52 10.27 16.66
N ARG A 396 8.57 11.39 15.94
CA ARG A 396 9.29 12.58 16.43
C ARG A 396 8.65 13.05 17.73
N ASN A 397 9.45 13.15 18.79
CA ASN A 397 9.01 13.69 20.07
C ASN A 397 9.10 15.22 20.04
N GLN A 398 7.97 15.88 20.28
CA GLN A 398 7.83 17.33 20.37
C GLN A 398 7.43 17.71 21.81
N ASN A 399 8.31 17.44 22.78
CA ASN A 399 8.06 17.67 24.21
C ASN A 399 6.76 16.98 24.72
N GLY A 400 6.51 15.75 24.24
CA GLY A 400 5.32 14.98 24.57
C GLY A 400 4.08 15.33 23.75
N GLU A 401 4.15 16.29 22.83
CA GLU A 401 3.05 16.56 21.91
C GLU A 401 3.05 15.59 20.73
N ILE A 402 1.87 15.11 20.33
CA ILE A 402 1.64 14.31 19.13
C ILE A 402 0.29 14.68 18.51
N LYS A 403 0.27 14.68 17.17
CA LYS A 403 -0.96 14.85 16.38
C LYS A 403 -1.22 13.58 15.58
N LEU A 404 -2.44 13.05 15.68
CA LEU A 404 -2.89 11.84 15.01
C LEU A 404 -4.14 12.17 14.20
N ARG A 405 -4.12 11.98 12.87
CA ARG A 405 -5.33 11.92 12.06
C ARG A 405 -5.68 10.45 11.85
N ILE A 406 -6.88 10.07 12.22
CA ILE A 406 -7.35 8.69 12.22
C ILE A 406 -8.55 8.61 11.29
N LEU A 407 -8.42 7.83 10.23
CA LEU A 407 -9.53 7.42 9.40
C LEU A 407 -9.99 6.05 9.87
N LEU A 408 -11.26 5.94 10.21
CA LEU A 408 -11.91 4.65 10.46
C LEU A 408 -12.88 4.37 9.31
N ASP A 409 -12.82 3.15 8.82
CA ASP A 409 -13.88 2.55 8.02
C ASP A 409 -14.35 1.26 8.72
N ARG A 410 -15.39 0.64 8.19
CA ARG A 410 -16.08 -0.50 8.81
C ARG A 410 -15.13 -1.56 9.35
N PHE A 411 -14.04 -1.84 8.66
CA PHE A 411 -13.09 -2.91 8.98
C PHE A 411 -11.63 -2.46 8.96
N SER A 412 -11.36 -1.16 8.98
CA SER A 412 -10.00 -0.64 8.91
C SER A 412 -9.78 0.64 9.71
N ALA A 413 -8.51 0.86 10.04
CA ALA A 413 -8.01 2.12 10.60
C ALA A 413 -6.73 2.51 9.87
N GLU A 414 -6.66 3.76 9.44
CA GLU A 414 -5.44 4.40 8.96
C GLU A 414 -5.10 5.58 9.87
N VAL A 415 -3.87 5.62 10.36
CA VAL A 415 -3.40 6.65 11.30
C VAL A 415 -2.24 7.38 10.69
N PHE A 416 -2.38 8.69 10.50
CA PHE A 416 -1.36 9.59 9.98
C PHE A 416 -0.83 10.44 11.13
N VAL A 417 0.47 10.39 11.34
CA VAL A 417 1.16 10.98 12.48
C VAL A 417 1.82 12.28 12.08
N ASN A 418 1.66 13.35 12.88
CA ASN A 418 2.33 14.64 12.71
C ASN A 418 2.27 15.15 11.27
N ASP A 419 1.05 15.21 10.72
CA ASP A 419 0.79 15.64 9.34
C ASP A 419 1.43 14.75 8.26
N GLY A 420 1.51 13.44 8.53
CA GLY A 420 1.91 12.44 7.55
C GLY A 420 3.37 11.99 7.62
N GLU A 421 4.12 12.35 8.68
CA GLU A 421 5.51 11.88 8.86
C GLU A 421 5.62 10.35 8.95
N GLN A 422 4.60 9.68 9.49
CA GLN A 422 4.40 8.23 9.47
C GLN A 422 2.92 7.91 9.19
N ALA A 423 2.68 6.75 8.59
CA ALA A 423 1.36 6.17 8.46
C ALA A 423 1.34 4.75 9.04
N LEU A 424 0.23 4.37 9.67
CA LEU A 424 -0.01 3.03 10.20
C LEU A 424 -1.37 2.55 9.74
N THR A 425 -1.43 1.39 9.12
CA THR A 425 -2.63 0.79 8.56
C THR A 425 -2.97 -0.54 9.22
N MET A 426 -4.24 -0.77 9.50
CA MET A 426 -4.71 -1.98 10.16
C MET A 426 -6.11 -2.35 9.73
N THR A 427 -6.34 -3.63 9.44
CA THR A 427 -7.68 -4.22 9.32
C THR A 427 -8.11 -4.87 10.64
N PHE A 428 -9.42 -4.90 10.89
CA PHE A 428 -10.01 -5.56 12.05
C PHE A 428 -11.48 -5.91 11.77
N TYR A 429 -12.00 -6.93 12.42
CA TYR A 429 -13.34 -7.47 12.12
C TYR A 429 -14.22 -7.56 13.37
N THR A 430 -14.15 -6.56 14.24
CA THR A 430 -15.07 -6.44 15.39
C THR A 430 -16.51 -6.24 14.90
N PRO A 431 -17.53 -6.63 15.71
CA PRO A 431 -18.92 -6.34 15.36
C PRO A 431 -19.15 -4.86 15.03
N GLN A 432 -19.98 -4.56 14.04
CA GLN A 432 -20.25 -3.17 13.63
C GLN A 432 -20.89 -2.32 14.73
N THR A 433 -21.55 -2.98 15.70
CA THR A 433 -22.09 -2.34 16.90
C THR A 433 -21.02 -1.91 17.93
N ALA A 434 -19.78 -2.37 17.76
CA ALA A 434 -18.65 -1.91 18.55
C ALA A 434 -18.12 -0.59 17.95
N ASP A 435 -18.83 0.51 18.16
CA ASP A 435 -18.58 1.83 17.58
C ASP A 435 -18.03 2.85 18.58
N GLY A 436 -17.81 2.45 19.84
CA GLY A 436 -17.27 3.28 20.89
C GLY A 436 -15.85 3.76 20.63
N ILE A 437 -15.57 4.99 21.09
CA ILE A 437 -14.23 5.56 21.14
C ILE A 437 -14.00 6.11 22.54
N SER A 438 -12.85 5.75 23.15
CA SER A 438 -12.42 6.29 24.44
C SER A 438 -10.95 6.69 24.43
N PHE A 439 -10.60 7.57 25.34
CA PHE A 439 -9.26 8.11 25.54
C PHE A 439 -8.80 7.74 26.94
N GLU A 440 -7.63 7.16 27.06
CA GLU A 440 -7.06 6.73 28.34
C GLU A 440 -5.67 7.34 28.51
N CYS A 441 -5.36 7.83 29.69
CA CYS A 441 -4.05 8.39 30.01
C CYS A 441 -3.50 7.83 31.33
N THR A 442 -2.20 7.55 31.33
CA THR A 442 -1.43 7.33 32.58
C THR A 442 -0.60 8.59 32.82
N GLY A 443 -0.95 9.37 33.81
CA GLY A 443 -0.49 10.74 34.03
C GLY A 443 -1.54 11.75 33.55
N ASN A 444 -1.13 12.96 33.20
CA ASN A 444 -2.02 14.05 32.80
C ASN A 444 -1.75 14.50 31.36
N ALA A 445 -2.75 14.37 30.50
CA ALA A 445 -2.70 14.87 29.13
C ALA A 445 -3.83 15.85 28.84
N LEU A 446 -3.55 16.90 28.07
CA LEU A 446 -4.56 17.75 27.45
C LEU A 446 -4.81 17.24 26.04
N VAL A 447 -6.06 16.91 25.78
CA VAL A 447 -6.50 16.30 24.52
C VAL A 447 -7.45 17.23 23.78
N SER A 448 -7.15 17.48 22.52
CA SER A 448 -8.06 18.15 21.58
C SER A 448 -8.50 17.15 20.53
N VAL A 449 -9.79 17.11 20.24
CA VAL A 449 -10.39 16.18 19.28
C VAL A 449 -11.22 16.98 18.29
N GLU A 450 -11.05 16.68 17.00
CA GLU A 450 -11.92 17.13 15.93
C GLU A 450 -12.32 15.91 15.11
N LYS A 451 -13.60 15.58 15.11
CA LYS A 451 -14.16 14.38 14.48
C LYS A 451 -15.27 14.78 13.51
N TYR A 452 -15.21 14.19 12.33
CA TYR A 452 -16.26 14.27 11.32
C TYR A 452 -16.82 12.88 11.03
N ASP A 453 -18.15 12.76 10.92
CA ASP A 453 -18.73 11.61 10.26
C ASP A 453 -18.38 11.67 8.77
N ILE A 454 -18.11 10.55 8.14
CA ILE A 454 -17.95 10.47 6.68
C ILE A 454 -19.28 10.00 6.08
N ASN A 455 -19.82 10.82 5.20
CA ASN A 455 -21.04 10.52 4.45
C ASN A 455 -20.64 9.82 3.17
N MET A 456 -20.82 8.49 3.15
CA MET A 456 -20.75 7.72 1.90
C MET A 456 -22.11 7.89 1.21
N ALA A 457 -22.11 8.45 -0.01
CA ALA A 457 -23.31 8.64 -0.82
C ALA A 457 -23.90 7.29 -1.27
#